data_a4f39f75bcda043f5fbab54aba74498e
#
_entry.id   a4f39f75bcda043f5fbab54aba74498e
#
_cell.length_a   1.000
_cell.length_b   1.000
_cell.length_c   1.000
_cell.angle_alpha   90.00
_cell.angle_beta   90.00
_cell.angle_gamma   90.00
#
_symmetry.space_group_name_H-M   'P 1'
#
loop_
_entity.id
_entity.type
_entity.pdbx_description
1 polymer ?
#
loop_
_entity_poly.entity_id
_entity_poly.type
_entity_poly.pdbx_seq_one_letter_code
_entity_poly.pdbx_strand_id
1 'polypeptide(L)'
;GVIGGKEFKERISPHWVGGPHFWYENRLRDGREWVLVDGRVGKRQAFTNRAKFEKARDALAATEDLWPPKRKRPPRQDHWKSPDGKWRAFLRDYNLWIRGTEGGKEIQLSRDGREQDRYEGHLRWSPDSRRIGIMRRKRVEERRVQYVESSPRKQLQPKSFTRIYAKPGDAIPTHTVHVFEAVKDGKHFTADPKLVENPFDTRQLKWRPDSSGLLFEHIDRGFGAHRVMEIQIPSGKSRALIDETAKTFVFVYGNSYRRDVNGVEEIIWRSERDGWNHLYLYDGVTGRMKHQITKGEWVVRDVVEVDEEKRQITFKACGREPEQDPYFLHYYRVDFDGTNLVRLTGGDGTHSAQFSPDDTVFIDTWSRVDLPPRHVLRRVSDGKQLCELETADAKDLYANGWRHAERFVAKDRDGKFDIHGIICRPSNFDPKKKYPVVEVIYAGPHGAFVPKAWRSRYGHWRDELMELGFITVQIDGKGTNNRGREFQHFAYKNIRDAGFPDRIKWMQAAAKKYPQMDIARVGIYGG
;
A
#
# COMPACT_ATOMS: atom_id res chain seq x y z
N GLY A 1 -21.13 -17.66 18.00
CA GLY A 1 -21.84 -16.48 17.62
C GLY A 1 -22.71 -16.69 16.39
N VAL A 2 -23.64 -15.79 16.20
CA VAL A 2 -24.71 -15.82 15.17
C VAL A 2 -24.18 -15.88 13.73
N ILE A 3 -22.95 -15.48 13.47
CA ILE A 3 -22.39 -15.25 12.13
C ILE A 3 -21.35 -16.31 11.71
N GLY A 4 -20.71 -16.99 12.66
CA GLY A 4 -19.60 -17.91 12.35
C GLY A 4 -20.02 -19.13 11.54
N GLY A 5 -19.34 -19.36 10.40
CA GLY A 5 -19.51 -20.60 9.62
C GLY A 5 -20.74 -20.67 8.73
N LYS A 6 -21.41 -19.54 8.45
CA LYS A 6 -22.64 -19.43 7.65
C LYS A 6 -22.41 -18.84 6.25
N GLU A 7 -21.15 -18.66 5.88
CA GLU A 7 -20.75 -18.26 4.53
C GLU A 7 -19.98 -19.41 3.88
N PHE A 8 -20.24 -19.66 2.62
CA PHE A 8 -19.62 -20.71 1.85
C PHE A 8 -19.05 -20.11 0.56
N LYS A 9 -17.91 -20.62 0.10
CA LYS A 9 -17.26 -20.20 -1.15
C LYS A 9 -16.89 -18.70 -1.20
N GLU A 10 -16.69 -18.08 -0.04
CA GLU A 10 -16.36 -16.66 0.08
C GLU A 10 -14.92 -16.35 -0.33
N ARG A 11 -14.06 -17.36 -0.33
CA ARG A 11 -12.64 -17.22 -0.60
C ARG A 11 -12.08 -18.39 -1.39
N ILE A 12 -11.28 -18.08 -2.40
CA ILE A 12 -10.44 -19.05 -3.10
C ILE A 12 -8.99 -18.91 -2.62
N SER A 13 -8.41 -20.04 -2.16
CA SER A 13 -6.99 -20.16 -1.83
C SER A 13 -6.36 -21.12 -2.83
N PRO A 14 -5.77 -20.63 -3.94
CA PRO A 14 -5.29 -21.51 -5.00
C PRO A 14 -4.01 -22.23 -4.60
N HIS A 15 -3.95 -23.50 -4.95
CA HIS A 15 -2.77 -24.34 -4.92
C HIS A 15 -2.35 -24.57 -6.37
N TRP A 16 -1.37 -23.79 -6.86
CA TRP A 16 -0.86 -23.92 -8.21
C TRP A 16 -0.10 -25.23 -8.39
N VAL A 17 -0.38 -25.97 -9.47
CA VAL A 17 0.19 -27.31 -9.74
C VAL A 17 1.11 -27.33 -10.97
N GLY A 18 1.18 -26.21 -11.71
CA GLY A 18 2.01 -26.01 -12.89
C GLY A 18 1.43 -24.93 -13.79
N GLY A 19 2.24 -23.96 -14.26
CA GLY A 19 1.78 -22.87 -15.13
C GLY A 19 0.49 -22.21 -14.63
N PRO A 20 -0.57 -22.19 -15.45
CA PRO A 20 -1.85 -21.58 -15.10
C PRO A 20 -2.80 -22.52 -14.35
N HIS A 21 -2.40 -23.77 -14.08
CA HIS A 21 -3.27 -24.78 -13.49
C HIS A 21 -3.23 -24.74 -11.97
N PHE A 22 -4.39 -24.89 -11.34
CA PHE A 22 -4.51 -24.85 -9.89
C PHE A 22 -5.69 -25.65 -9.38
N TRP A 23 -5.70 -25.89 -8.07
CA TRP A 23 -6.85 -26.40 -7.37
C TRP A 23 -7.10 -25.60 -6.08
N TYR A 24 -8.31 -25.73 -5.55
CA TYR A 24 -8.69 -25.16 -4.26
C TYR A 24 -9.75 -26.04 -3.59
N GLU A 25 -9.93 -25.83 -2.28
CA GLU A 25 -10.95 -26.51 -1.49
C GLU A 25 -12.09 -25.53 -1.16
N ASN A 26 -13.32 -25.97 -1.35
CA ASN A 26 -14.51 -25.28 -0.87
C ASN A 26 -15.08 -26.00 0.34
N ARG A 27 -15.49 -25.22 1.33
CA ARG A 27 -16.37 -25.67 2.38
C ARG A 27 -17.81 -25.64 1.86
N LEU A 28 -18.55 -26.72 2.04
CA LEU A 28 -19.99 -26.84 1.78
C LEU A 28 -20.76 -26.93 3.11
N ARG A 29 -22.10 -26.88 3.06
CA ARG A 29 -22.95 -27.13 4.24
C ARG A 29 -22.69 -28.52 4.81
N ASP A 30 -22.62 -29.51 3.93
CA ASP A 30 -22.48 -30.93 4.27
C ASP A 30 -21.14 -31.50 3.76
N GLY A 31 -20.00 -30.87 4.17
CA GLY A 31 -18.69 -31.40 3.83
C GLY A 31 -17.79 -30.46 3.05
N ARG A 32 -17.03 -31.03 2.13
CA ARG A 32 -16.02 -30.30 1.32
C ARG A 32 -16.02 -30.79 -0.11
N GLU A 33 -15.61 -29.91 -1.03
CA GLU A 33 -15.29 -30.26 -2.41
C GLU A 33 -13.90 -29.75 -2.78
N TRP A 34 -13.21 -30.48 -3.63
CA TRP A 34 -11.95 -30.07 -4.25
C TRP A 34 -12.25 -29.65 -5.69
N VAL A 35 -11.81 -28.49 -6.07
CA VAL A 35 -12.03 -27.95 -7.42
C VAL A 35 -10.69 -27.88 -8.12
N LEU A 36 -10.59 -28.57 -9.28
CA LEU A 36 -9.44 -28.51 -10.17
C LEU A 36 -9.75 -27.61 -11.36
N VAL A 37 -8.81 -26.73 -11.71
CA VAL A 37 -8.96 -25.77 -12.82
C VAL A 37 -7.80 -25.92 -13.79
N ASP A 38 -8.15 -26.22 -15.04
CA ASP A 38 -7.26 -26.05 -16.19
C ASP A 38 -7.32 -24.60 -16.63
N GLY A 39 -6.28 -23.82 -16.26
CA GLY A 39 -6.24 -22.38 -16.50
C GLY A 39 -6.04 -22.00 -17.96
N ARG A 40 -5.50 -22.89 -18.83
CA ARG A 40 -5.31 -22.60 -20.26
C ARG A 40 -6.63 -22.45 -20.99
N VAL A 41 -7.57 -23.35 -20.69
CA VAL A 41 -8.87 -23.42 -21.37
C VAL A 41 -10.03 -22.92 -20.50
N GLY A 42 -9.76 -22.59 -19.22
CA GLY A 42 -10.80 -22.16 -18.29
C GLY A 42 -11.75 -23.29 -17.88
N LYS A 43 -11.29 -24.54 -17.84
CA LYS A 43 -12.13 -25.69 -17.49
C LYS A 43 -12.06 -25.97 -15.99
N ARG A 44 -13.20 -25.84 -15.30
CA ARG A 44 -13.39 -26.12 -13.88
C ARG A 44 -14.03 -27.50 -13.69
N GLN A 45 -13.52 -28.29 -12.74
CA GLN A 45 -14.08 -29.57 -12.37
C GLN A 45 -14.07 -29.75 -10.84
N ALA A 46 -15.22 -30.07 -10.26
CA ALA A 46 -15.38 -30.28 -8.82
C ALA A 46 -15.43 -31.78 -8.47
N PHE A 47 -14.89 -32.14 -7.33
CA PHE A 47 -14.80 -33.51 -6.82
C PHE A 47 -15.21 -33.56 -5.37
N THR A 48 -16.07 -34.50 -5.00
CA THR A 48 -16.39 -34.85 -3.61
C THR A 48 -15.59 -36.06 -3.12
N ASN A 49 -14.98 -36.84 -4.05
CA ASN A 49 -14.11 -37.97 -3.73
C ASN A 49 -12.64 -37.56 -3.91
N ARG A 50 -11.87 -37.64 -2.83
CA ARG A 50 -10.47 -37.24 -2.78
C ARG A 50 -9.56 -38.03 -3.71
N ALA A 51 -9.73 -39.36 -3.79
CA ALA A 51 -8.88 -40.19 -4.66
C ALA A 51 -9.09 -39.88 -6.16
N LYS A 52 -10.34 -39.61 -6.57
CA LYS A 52 -10.64 -39.17 -7.95
C LYS A 52 -10.02 -37.80 -8.23
N PHE A 53 -10.08 -36.88 -7.28
CA PHE A 53 -9.46 -35.57 -7.37
C PHE A 53 -7.92 -35.68 -7.52
N GLU A 54 -7.26 -36.43 -6.64
CA GLU A 54 -5.80 -36.60 -6.66
C GLU A 54 -5.33 -37.18 -8.01
N LYS A 55 -6.01 -38.20 -8.52
CA LYS A 55 -5.71 -38.76 -9.85
C LYS A 55 -5.85 -37.72 -10.98
N ALA A 56 -6.90 -36.90 -10.95
CA ALA A 56 -7.12 -35.86 -11.97
C ALA A 56 -6.10 -34.73 -11.86
N ARG A 57 -5.75 -34.32 -10.63
CA ARG A 57 -4.72 -33.31 -10.35
C ARG A 57 -3.35 -33.75 -10.89
N ASP A 58 -2.95 -34.98 -10.57
CA ASP A 58 -1.64 -35.50 -10.97
C ASP A 58 -1.56 -35.67 -12.50
N ALA A 59 -2.67 -36.06 -13.15
CA ALA A 59 -2.76 -36.11 -14.60
C ALA A 59 -2.64 -34.71 -15.24
N LEU A 60 -3.25 -33.68 -14.66
CA LEU A 60 -3.14 -32.31 -15.15
C LEU A 60 -1.72 -31.74 -14.91
N ALA A 61 -1.14 -32.00 -13.76
CA ALA A 61 0.24 -31.57 -13.44
C ALA A 61 1.27 -32.21 -14.39
N ALA A 62 1.05 -33.43 -14.84
CA ALA A 62 1.93 -34.12 -15.79
C ALA A 62 1.90 -33.55 -17.22
N THR A 63 0.94 -32.68 -17.55
CA THR A 63 0.88 -32.01 -18.87
C THR A 63 1.80 -30.78 -18.94
N GLU A 64 2.38 -30.37 -17.82
CA GLU A 64 3.28 -29.21 -17.76
C GLU A 64 4.74 -29.67 -17.79
N ASP A 65 5.52 -29.07 -18.68
CA ASP A 65 6.97 -29.13 -18.57
C ASP A 65 7.41 -28.44 -17.27
N LEU A 66 8.39 -29.05 -16.62
CA LEU A 66 8.89 -28.67 -15.30
C LEU A 66 8.77 -27.18 -15.00
N TRP A 67 7.88 -26.87 -14.05
CA TRP A 67 7.68 -25.58 -13.43
C TRP A 67 8.99 -24.78 -13.32
N PRO A 68 9.07 -23.53 -13.80
CA PRO A 68 10.20 -22.70 -13.48
C PRO A 68 10.30 -22.61 -11.96
N PRO A 69 11.44 -22.97 -11.36
CA PRO A 69 11.57 -22.94 -9.91
C PRO A 69 11.18 -21.54 -9.42
N LYS A 70 10.36 -21.48 -8.35
CA LYS A 70 10.05 -20.21 -7.68
C LYS A 70 11.30 -19.36 -7.71
N ARG A 71 11.23 -18.14 -8.30
CA ARG A 71 12.37 -17.22 -8.32
C ARG A 71 12.94 -17.20 -6.91
N LYS A 72 14.05 -17.93 -6.71
CA LYS A 72 14.72 -17.97 -5.40
C LYS A 72 15.00 -16.51 -5.06
N ARG A 73 14.49 -16.04 -3.94
CA ARG A 73 14.92 -14.72 -3.45
C ARG A 73 16.43 -14.75 -3.48
N PRO A 74 17.08 -13.77 -4.14
CA PRO A 74 18.55 -13.73 -4.14
C PRO A 74 19.02 -13.81 -2.68
N PRO A 75 20.12 -14.53 -2.42
CA PRO A 75 20.66 -14.63 -1.07
C PRO A 75 20.83 -13.22 -0.49
N ARG A 76 20.50 -13.05 0.79
CA ARG A 76 20.60 -11.75 1.46
C ARG A 76 22.04 -11.26 1.35
N GLN A 77 22.27 -10.24 0.54
CA GLN A 77 23.59 -9.70 0.29
C GLN A 77 24.16 -9.12 1.59
N ASP A 78 25.36 -9.53 1.97
CA ASP A 78 26.07 -8.90 3.10
C ASP A 78 26.61 -7.53 2.65
N HIS A 79 25.82 -6.50 2.89
CA HIS A 79 26.13 -5.13 2.48
C HIS A 79 27.39 -4.55 3.12
N TRP A 80 27.95 -5.20 4.14
CA TRP A 80 29.21 -4.81 4.76
C TRP A 80 30.43 -5.29 3.99
N LYS A 81 30.29 -6.31 3.15
CA LYS A 81 31.35 -6.84 2.29
C LYS A 81 31.34 -6.14 0.93
N SER A 82 32.51 -5.77 0.41
CA SER A 82 32.65 -5.20 -0.93
C SER A 82 32.21 -6.20 -2.01
N PRO A 83 31.68 -5.76 -3.16
CA PRO A 83 31.31 -6.64 -4.27
C PRO A 83 32.42 -7.56 -4.77
N ASP A 84 33.70 -7.07 -4.80
CA ASP A 84 34.87 -7.87 -5.18
C ASP A 84 35.36 -8.83 -4.06
N GLY A 85 34.70 -8.77 -2.90
CA GLY A 85 34.97 -9.64 -1.76
C GLY A 85 36.25 -9.31 -0.97
N LYS A 86 37.02 -8.30 -1.35
CA LYS A 86 38.33 -8.00 -0.74
C LYS A 86 38.25 -7.22 0.56
N TRP A 87 37.19 -6.44 0.75
CA TRP A 87 37.04 -5.54 1.88
C TRP A 87 35.79 -5.82 2.68
N ARG A 88 35.87 -5.55 4.00
CA ARG A 88 34.72 -5.51 4.90
C ARG A 88 34.69 -4.18 5.61
N ALA A 89 33.57 -3.46 5.47
CA ALA A 89 33.29 -2.25 6.24
C ALA A 89 32.80 -2.61 7.65
N PHE A 90 33.04 -1.75 8.61
CA PHE A 90 32.52 -1.85 9.98
C PHE A 90 32.53 -0.49 10.66
N LEU A 91 31.85 -0.41 11.80
CA LEU A 91 31.79 0.81 12.61
C LEU A 91 32.56 0.59 13.90
N ARG A 92 33.40 1.58 14.27
CA ARG A 92 34.10 1.65 15.55
C ARG A 92 34.13 3.11 16.02
N ASP A 93 33.80 3.36 17.27
CA ASP A 93 33.78 4.69 17.89
C ASP A 93 33.02 5.71 17.04
N TYR A 94 31.83 5.30 16.60
CA TYR A 94 30.90 6.09 15.77
C TYR A 94 31.39 6.41 14.35
N ASN A 95 32.54 5.84 13.94
CA ASN A 95 33.21 6.11 12.68
C ASN A 95 33.23 4.89 11.75
N LEU A 96 33.33 5.16 10.44
CA LEU A 96 33.43 4.17 9.39
C LEU A 96 34.90 3.70 9.21
N TRP A 97 35.05 2.39 9.16
CA TRP A 97 36.33 1.69 8.94
C TRP A 97 36.16 0.60 7.89
N ILE A 98 37.25 0.23 7.25
CA ILE A 98 37.35 -0.96 6.41
C ILE A 98 38.58 -1.81 6.82
N ARG A 99 38.49 -3.13 6.56
CA ARG A 99 39.59 -4.09 6.70
C ARG A 99 39.58 -5.12 5.58
N GLY A 100 40.72 -5.66 5.24
CA GLY A 100 40.79 -6.77 4.29
C GLY A 100 40.07 -8.02 4.81
N THR A 101 39.39 -8.75 3.95
CA THR A 101 38.63 -9.97 4.33
C THR A 101 39.54 -11.13 4.72
N GLU A 102 40.76 -11.20 4.19
CA GLU A 102 41.80 -12.19 4.53
C GLU A 102 42.68 -11.76 5.71
N GLY A 103 42.27 -10.70 6.44
CA GLY A 103 43.10 -10.07 7.47
C GLY A 103 43.89 -8.90 6.92
N GLY A 104 44.63 -8.22 7.78
CA GLY A 104 45.51 -7.14 7.38
C GLY A 104 45.18 -5.78 8.00
N LYS A 105 45.70 -4.71 7.40
CA LYS A 105 45.62 -3.35 7.92
C LYS A 105 44.20 -2.82 7.89
N GLU A 106 43.72 -2.29 9.01
CA GLU A 106 42.49 -1.53 9.09
C GLU A 106 42.71 -0.10 8.61
N ILE A 107 41.71 0.46 7.90
CA ILE A 107 41.74 1.83 7.38
C ILE A 107 40.54 2.56 7.95
N GLN A 108 40.80 3.65 8.66
CA GLN A 108 39.76 4.57 9.11
C GLN A 108 39.37 5.52 7.97
N LEU A 109 38.07 5.54 7.62
CA LEU A 109 37.56 6.37 6.53
C LEU A 109 36.92 7.68 7.04
N SER A 110 36.33 7.67 8.24
CA SER A 110 35.82 8.88 8.87
C SER A 110 36.41 9.11 10.25
N ARG A 111 36.53 10.39 10.71
CA ARG A 111 37.13 10.76 11.99
C ARG A 111 36.28 11.75 12.80
N ASP A 112 35.09 12.09 12.32
CA ASP A 112 34.24 13.14 12.86
C ASP A 112 32.94 12.60 13.47
N GLY A 113 32.79 11.28 13.51
CA GLY A 113 31.68 10.60 14.18
C GLY A 113 31.73 10.76 15.70
N ARG A 114 30.60 11.03 16.34
CA ARG A 114 30.41 11.20 17.77
C ARG A 114 29.14 10.49 18.22
N GLU A 115 28.97 10.26 19.51
CA GLU A 115 27.78 9.58 20.05
C GLU A 115 26.46 10.19 19.57
N GLN A 116 26.37 11.52 19.54
CA GLN A 116 25.17 12.24 19.14
C GLN A 116 25.08 12.50 17.62
N ASP A 117 26.14 12.23 16.87
CA ASP A 117 26.21 12.49 15.44
C ASP A 117 27.16 11.45 14.80
N ARG A 118 26.59 10.29 14.48
CA ARG A 118 27.35 9.07 14.19
C ARG A 118 27.02 8.46 12.85
N TYR A 119 28.00 7.80 12.26
CA TYR A 119 27.76 6.94 11.12
C TYR A 119 27.01 5.69 11.57
N GLU A 120 25.92 5.34 10.90
CA GLU A 120 25.13 4.15 11.24
C GLU A 120 24.32 3.62 10.06
N GLY A 121 23.88 2.37 10.18
CA GLY A 121 22.75 1.78 9.46
C GLY A 121 22.99 1.47 8.00
N HIS A 122 22.51 2.30 7.12
CA HIS A 122 22.38 2.02 5.70
C HIS A 122 23.70 2.26 4.94
N LEU A 123 24.50 1.20 4.83
CA LEU A 123 25.75 1.20 4.06
C LEU A 123 25.56 0.52 2.71
N ARG A 124 26.17 1.08 1.65
CA ARG A 124 26.20 0.50 0.30
C ARG A 124 27.57 0.72 -0.33
N TRP A 125 28.23 -0.37 -0.68
CA TRP A 125 29.40 -0.33 -1.53
C TRP A 125 29.04 0.04 -2.96
N SER A 126 29.90 0.81 -3.64
CA SER A 126 29.77 1.00 -5.09
C SER A 126 30.03 -0.32 -5.81
N PRO A 127 29.45 -0.56 -6.99
CA PRO A 127 29.66 -1.77 -7.78
C PRO A 127 31.14 -2.06 -8.08
N ASP A 128 31.95 -1.02 -8.27
CA ASP A 128 33.41 -1.12 -8.51
C ASP A 128 34.24 -1.36 -7.23
N SER A 129 33.59 -1.49 -6.06
CA SER A 129 34.24 -1.70 -4.75
C SER A 129 35.16 -0.57 -4.29
N ARG A 130 35.13 0.59 -4.93
CA ARG A 130 36.06 1.69 -4.63
C ARG A 130 35.50 2.71 -3.65
N ARG A 131 34.17 2.69 -3.40
CA ARG A 131 33.50 3.69 -2.56
C ARG A 131 32.41 3.08 -1.70
N ILE A 132 32.09 3.80 -0.63
CA ILE A 132 31.03 3.43 0.31
C ILE A 132 30.11 4.62 0.48
N GLY A 133 28.81 4.42 0.17
CA GLY A 133 27.74 5.31 0.58
C GLY A 133 27.22 4.88 1.96
N ILE A 134 27.09 5.82 2.89
CA ILE A 134 26.61 5.56 4.25
C ILE A 134 25.79 6.73 4.77
N MET A 135 24.86 6.45 5.66
CA MET A 135 24.12 7.48 6.39
C MET A 135 24.84 7.86 7.69
N ARG A 136 24.80 9.15 8.01
CA ARG A 136 25.18 9.70 9.30
C ARG A 136 23.92 10.21 9.98
N ARG A 137 23.70 9.79 11.22
CA ARG A 137 22.54 10.16 12.02
C ARG A 137 22.91 11.16 13.10
N LYS A 138 22.31 12.33 13.02
CA LYS A 138 22.31 13.29 14.12
C LYS A 138 21.17 12.94 15.07
N ARG A 139 21.50 12.58 16.30
CA ARG A 139 20.56 12.31 17.37
C ARG A 139 20.06 13.62 17.97
N VAL A 140 18.93 13.54 18.64
CA VAL A 140 18.36 14.62 19.44
C VAL A 140 17.98 14.08 20.81
N GLU A 141 17.80 14.96 21.77
CA GLU A 141 17.28 14.59 23.09
C GLU A 141 15.93 13.92 22.96
N GLU A 142 15.78 12.73 23.53
CA GLU A 142 14.52 11.99 23.51
C GLU A 142 13.49 12.67 24.40
N ARG A 143 12.41 13.15 23.81
CA ARG A 143 11.25 13.62 24.56
C ARG A 143 10.43 12.41 25.02
N ARG A 144 10.07 12.40 26.31
CA ARG A 144 9.31 11.32 26.92
C ARG A 144 7.99 11.85 27.48
N VAL A 145 6.93 11.06 27.34
CA VAL A 145 5.65 11.29 28.01
C VAL A 145 5.42 10.19 29.02
N GLN A 146 4.72 10.55 30.09
CA GLN A 146 4.36 9.61 31.15
C GLN A 146 2.98 9.03 30.89
N TYR A 147 2.83 7.75 31.17
CA TYR A 147 1.57 7.02 31.12
C TYR A 147 1.30 6.38 32.48
N VAL A 148 0.02 6.27 32.81
CA VAL A 148 -0.46 5.51 33.97
C VAL A 148 -1.43 4.45 33.46
N GLU A 149 -1.08 3.19 33.67
CA GLU A 149 -2.02 2.07 33.56
C GLU A 149 -2.79 2.01 34.89
N SER A 150 -4.02 2.51 34.88
CA SER A 150 -4.83 2.67 36.11
C SER A 150 -5.25 1.34 36.71
N SER A 151 -5.44 0.32 35.88
CA SER A 151 -5.90 -1.02 36.29
C SER A 151 -5.07 -2.12 35.64
N PRO A 152 -3.81 -2.32 36.05
CA PRO A 152 -2.97 -3.35 35.50
C PRO A 152 -3.46 -4.75 35.90
N ARG A 153 -3.42 -5.71 34.98
CA ARG A 153 -3.96 -7.08 35.21
C ARG A 153 -3.24 -7.87 36.31
N LYS A 154 -2.00 -7.52 36.66
CA LYS A 154 -1.14 -8.32 37.55
C LYS A 154 -0.92 -7.69 38.93
N GLN A 155 -1.46 -6.52 39.19
CA GLN A 155 -1.33 -5.81 40.47
C GLN A 155 -2.53 -4.90 40.72
N LEU A 156 -2.82 -4.62 41.98
CA LEU A 156 -3.94 -3.75 42.39
C LEU A 156 -3.62 -2.26 42.15
N GLN A 157 -2.39 -1.87 42.44
CA GLN A 157 -1.97 -0.48 42.34
C GLN A 157 -1.69 -0.07 40.89
N PRO A 158 -1.96 1.18 40.48
CA PRO A 158 -1.61 1.74 39.20
C PRO A 158 -0.11 1.56 38.88
N LYS A 159 0.20 1.38 37.60
CA LYS A 159 1.58 1.28 37.12
C LYS A 159 1.93 2.46 36.24
N SER A 160 3.01 3.20 36.62
CA SER A 160 3.54 4.28 35.79
C SER A 160 4.66 3.78 34.88
N PHE A 161 4.70 4.29 33.65
CA PHE A 161 5.78 4.06 32.69
C PHE A 161 5.94 5.26 31.77
N THR A 162 7.10 5.35 31.11
CA THR A 162 7.40 6.40 30.15
C THR A 162 7.56 5.84 28.75
N ARG A 163 7.20 6.62 27.75
CA ARG A 163 7.38 6.31 26.34
C ARG A 163 8.06 7.47 25.63
N ILE A 164 8.98 7.18 24.70
CA ILE A 164 9.54 8.19 23.81
C ILE A 164 8.40 8.66 22.88
N TYR A 165 8.16 9.96 22.87
CA TYR A 165 7.11 10.58 22.07
C TYR A 165 7.48 12.02 21.72
N ALA A 166 7.95 12.25 20.51
CA ALA A 166 8.16 13.59 19.98
C ALA A 166 6.81 14.22 19.60
N LYS A 167 6.54 15.41 20.09
CA LYS A 167 5.36 16.21 19.71
C LYS A 167 5.64 17.03 18.46
N PRO A 168 4.60 17.49 17.74
CA PRO A 168 4.78 18.47 16.67
C PRO A 168 5.60 19.69 17.16
N GLY A 169 6.64 20.05 16.41
CA GLY A 169 7.58 21.11 16.80
C GLY A 169 8.85 20.63 17.51
N ASP A 170 8.86 19.46 18.17
CA ASP A 170 10.07 18.91 18.76
C ASP A 170 11.13 18.59 17.70
N ALA A 171 12.39 18.67 18.08
CA ALA A 171 13.49 18.18 17.24
C ALA A 171 13.36 16.67 17.02
N ILE A 172 13.69 16.21 15.81
CA ILE A 172 13.71 14.80 15.42
C ILE A 172 15.09 14.40 14.96
N PRO A 173 15.50 13.13 15.10
CA PRO A 173 16.74 12.66 14.51
C PRO A 173 16.75 12.86 12.99
N THR A 174 17.87 13.27 12.42
CA THR A 174 18.02 13.52 10.99
C THR A 174 19.14 12.68 10.42
N HIS A 175 19.08 12.37 9.12
CA HIS A 175 20.10 11.63 8.40
C HIS A 175 20.70 12.48 7.29
N THR A 176 22.01 12.37 7.11
CA THR A 176 22.75 12.91 5.96
C THR A 176 23.44 11.79 5.22
N VAL A 177 23.63 11.95 3.92
CA VAL A 177 24.27 10.95 3.05
C VAL A 177 25.71 11.34 2.80
N HIS A 178 26.61 10.39 3.01
CA HIS A 178 28.05 10.55 2.85
C HIS A 178 28.61 9.47 1.92
N VAL A 179 29.60 9.82 1.12
CA VAL A 179 30.35 8.91 0.26
C VAL A 179 31.83 9.01 0.60
N PHE A 180 32.45 7.89 0.89
CA PHE A 180 33.89 7.80 1.15
C PHE A 180 34.58 6.95 0.09
N GLU A 181 35.74 7.39 -0.41
CA GLU A 181 36.64 6.50 -1.13
C GLU A 181 37.22 5.47 -0.18
N ALA A 182 37.24 4.20 -0.58
CA ALA A 182 37.64 3.08 0.26
C ALA A 182 39.18 2.93 0.31
N VAL A 183 39.88 4.02 0.50
CA VAL A 183 41.34 4.11 0.60
C VAL A 183 41.76 5.04 1.75
N LYS A 184 42.99 4.89 2.23
CA LYS A 184 43.53 5.77 3.27
C LYS A 184 43.56 7.22 2.76
N ASP A 185 43.02 8.14 3.56
CA ASP A 185 42.94 9.57 3.27
C ASP A 185 42.25 9.89 1.91
N GLY A 186 41.34 9.00 1.52
CA GLY A 186 40.50 9.15 0.31
C GLY A 186 39.52 10.31 0.40
N LYS A 187 38.96 10.69 -0.76
CA LYS A 187 37.98 11.78 -0.83
C LYS A 187 36.72 11.42 -0.09
N HIS A 188 36.10 12.44 0.46
CA HIS A 188 34.82 12.40 1.13
C HIS A 188 33.85 13.39 0.46
N PHE A 189 32.62 12.93 0.15
CA PHE A 189 31.59 13.73 -0.47
C PHE A 189 30.33 13.68 0.38
N THR A 190 29.57 14.77 0.38
CA THR A 190 28.25 14.87 1.04
C THR A 190 27.24 15.47 0.09
N ALA A 191 25.95 15.24 0.34
CA ALA A 191 24.90 15.96 -0.36
C ALA A 191 24.99 17.46 -0.06
N ASP A 192 24.67 18.30 -1.07
CA ASP A 192 24.58 19.74 -0.88
C ASP A 192 23.46 20.07 0.14
N PRO A 193 23.79 20.70 1.29
CA PRO A 193 22.83 21.01 2.33
C PRO A 193 21.61 21.82 1.85
N LYS A 194 21.78 22.67 0.82
CA LYS A 194 20.70 23.47 0.25
C LYS A 194 19.65 22.64 -0.48
N LEU A 195 20.02 21.47 -0.99
CA LEU A 195 19.12 20.57 -1.69
C LEU A 195 18.42 19.58 -0.75
N VAL A 196 18.93 19.42 0.48
CA VAL A 196 18.42 18.47 1.48
C VAL A 196 18.08 19.18 2.81
N GLU A 197 17.55 20.38 2.71
CA GLU A 197 17.14 21.19 3.87
C GLU A 197 16.03 20.49 4.67
N ASN A 198 16.00 20.72 5.98
CA ASN A 198 14.96 20.30 6.90
C ASN A 198 14.53 18.82 6.74
N PRO A 199 15.45 17.85 6.81
CA PRO A 199 15.16 16.45 6.52
C PRO A 199 14.19 15.85 7.54
N PHE A 200 13.15 15.17 7.05
CA PHE A 200 12.28 14.29 7.83
C PHE A 200 12.72 12.84 7.67
N ASP A 201 12.90 12.40 6.40
CA ASP A 201 13.33 11.05 6.07
C ASP A 201 14.34 11.08 4.92
N THR A 202 15.36 10.24 5.03
CA THR A 202 16.38 10.02 4.00
C THR A 202 16.51 8.52 3.82
N ARG A 203 16.26 8.01 2.62
CA ARG A 203 16.13 6.57 2.41
C ARG A 203 16.59 6.12 1.02
N GLN A 204 16.60 4.79 0.78
CA GLN A 204 16.82 4.15 -0.52
C GLN A 204 18.18 4.49 -1.17
N LEU A 205 19.30 4.36 -0.42
CA LEU A 205 20.63 4.47 -0.99
C LEU A 205 20.84 3.43 -2.10
N LYS A 206 21.16 3.91 -3.31
CA LYS A 206 21.39 3.07 -4.48
C LYS A 206 22.50 3.64 -5.36
N TRP A 207 23.52 2.86 -5.65
CA TRP A 207 24.53 3.22 -6.63
C TRP A 207 24.03 3.06 -8.06
N ARG A 208 24.52 3.90 -8.97
CA ARG A 208 24.46 3.59 -10.40
C ARG A 208 25.27 2.34 -10.69
N PRO A 209 24.90 1.51 -11.68
CA PRO A 209 25.65 0.31 -12.02
C PRO A 209 27.11 0.58 -12.41
N ASP A 210 27.40 1.72 -13.02
CA ASP A 210 28.73 2.19 -13.42
C ASP A 210 29.51 2.89 -12.29
N SER A 211 28.94 2.96 -11.07
CA SER A 211 29.53 3.67 -9.94
C SER A 211 29.69 5.18 -10.08
N SER A 212 29.07 5.80 -11.10
CA SER A 212 29.18 7.24 -11.39
C SER A 212 28.36 8.13 -10.46
N GLY A 213 27.46 7.57 -9.64
CA GLY A 213 26.65 8.35 -8.70
C GLY A 213 25.96 7.49 -7.64
N LEU A 214 25.72 8.10 -6.48
CA LEU A 214 24.90 7.54 -5.40
C LEU A 214 23.57 8.27 -5.35
N LEU A 215 22.46 7.53 -5.54
CA LEU A 215 21.10 8.03 -5.46
C LEU A 215 20.51 7.77 -4.07
N PHE A 216 19.62 8.68 -3.64
CA PHE A 216 18.83 8.50 -2.43
C PHE A 216 17.54 9.34 -2.53
N GLU A 217 16.56 9.04 -1.68
CA GLU A 217 15.38 9.88 -1.53
C GLU A 217 15.51 10.79 -0.32
N HIS A 218 15.06 12.04 -0.49
CA HIS A 218 14.95 13.04 0.56
C HIS A 218 13.51 13.51 0.66
N ILE A 219 12.97 13.51 1.89
CA ILE A 219 11.66 14.03 2.24
C ILE A 219 11.86 15.10 3.29
N ASP A 220 11.36 16.30 3.06
CA ASP A 220 11.45 17.38 4.04
C ASP A 220 10.41 17.24 5.15
N ARG A 221 10.68 17.84 6.28
CA ARG A 221 9.76 17.93 7.40
C ARG A 221 8.64 18.92 7.05
N GLY A 222 7.40 18.44 7.11
CA GLY A 222 6.22 19.16 6.63
C GLY A 222 5.72 18.65 5.29
N PHE A 223 6.47 17.74 4.65
CA PHE A 223 6.08 17.07 3.40
C PHE A 223 5.87 18.03 2.23
N GLY A 224 6.50 19.21 2.24
CA GLY A 224 6.46 20.16 1.12
C GLY A 224 7.25 19.69 -0.10
N ALA A 225 8.24 18.79 0.11
CA ALA A 225 9.06 18.22 -0.95
C ALA A 225 9.37 16.73 -0.75
N HIS A 226 9.43 16.01 -1.88
CA HIS A 226 9.96 14.65 -1.99
C HIS A 226 10.88 14.60 -3.22
N ARG A 227 12.18 14.35 -2.99
CA ARG A 227 13.21 14.42 -4.03
C ARG A 227 13.91 13.08 -4.22
N VAL A 228 14.27 12.79 -5.48
CA VAL A 228 15.30 11.80 -5.79
C VAL A 228 16.59 12.56 -6.03
N MET A 229 17.54 12.39 -5.11
CA MET A 229 18.83 13.08 -5.09
C MET A 229 19.93 12.20 -5.66
N GLU A 230 20.94 12.81 -6.23
CA GLU A 230 22.17 12.16 -6.68
C GLU A 230 23.40 12.93 -6.22
N ILE A 231 24.38 12.21 -5.65
CA ILE A 231 25.76 12.67 -5.48
C ILE A 231 26.57 12.10 -6.63
N GLN A 232 27.03 12.95 -7.54
CA GLN A 232 27.80 12.56 -8.72
C GLN A 232 29.27 12.29 -8.38
N ILE A 233 29.84 11.26 -8.95
CA ILE A 233 31.22 10.84 -8.73
C ILE A 233 31.96 10.96 -10.08
N PRO A 234 33.20 11.48 -10.09
CA PRO A 234 34.05 11.88 -8.95
C PRO A 234 33.92 13.35 -8.55
N SER A 235 32.97 14.11 -9.12
CA SER A 235 32.89 15.56 -8.90
C SER A 235 32.41 15.95 -7.50
N GLY A 236 31.61 15.10 -6.82
CA GLY A 236 30.95 15.39 -5.57
C GLY A 236 29.75 16.33 -5.69
N LYS A 237 29.40 16.78 -6.90
CA LYS A 237 28.25 17.66 -7.12
C LYS A 237 26.95 16.92 -6.82
N SER A 238 26.04 17.60 -6.16
CA SER A 238 24.70 17.09 -5.89
C SER A 238 23.67 17.72 -6.82
N ARG A 239 22.65 16.93 -7.17
CA ARG A 239 21.48 17.42 -7.92
C ARG A 239 20.22 16.66 -7.54
N ALA A 240 19.07 17.26 -7.77
CA ALA A 240 17.80 16.56 -7.76
C ALA A 240 17.52 16.01 -9.17
N LEU A 241 17.33 14.69 -9.28
CA LEU A 241 16.84 14.04 -10.49
C LEU A 241 15.33 14.20 -10.62
N ILE A 242 14.63 14.12 -9.50
CA ILE A 242 13.19 14.40 -9.39
C ILE A 242 13.02 15.35 -8.22
N ASP A 243 12.33 16.47 -8.45
CA ASP A 243 11.96 17.44 -7.43
C ASP A 243 10.43 17.57 -7.42
N GLU A 244 9.79 16.79 -6.55
CA GLU A 244 8.35 16.83 -6.35
C GLU A 244 8.05 17.77 -5.20
N THR A 245 7.42 18.91 -5.49
CA THR A 245 7.06 19.92 -4.49
C THR A 245 5.57 20.24 -4.50
N ALA A 246 5.04 20.65 -3.37
CA ALA A 246 3.65 21.08 -3.24
C ALA A 246 3.51 22.25 -2.28
N LYS A 247 2.62 23.21 -2.60
CA LYS A 247 2.24 24.29 -1.67
C LYS A 247 1.53 23.80 -0.40
N THR A 248 0.97 22.62 -0.48
CA THR A 248 0.28 21.93 0.60
C THR A 248 1.18 20.84 1.19
N PHE A 249 1.10 19.62 0.66
CA PHE A 249 1.97 18.51 1.01
C PHE A 249 2.08 17.53 -0.16
N VAL A 250 3.19 16.79 -0.20
CA VAL A 250 3.35 15.60 -1.05
C VAL A 250 3.04 14.39 -0.18
N PHE A 251 2.03 13.59 -0.56
CA PHE A 251 1.62 12.45 0.25
C PHE A 251 2.49 11.22 0.01
N VAL A 252 3.62 11.15 0.68
CA VAL A 252 4.65 10.11 0.46
C VAL A 252 4.30 8.73 1.01
N TYR A 253 3.47 8.63 2.04
CA TYR A 253 3.20 7.37 2.74
C TYR A 253 2.11 6.49 2.12
N GLY A 254 1.42 6.95 1.11
CA GLY A 254 0.36 6.17 0.45
C GLY A 254 0.36 6.32 -1.05
N ASN A 255 0.83 7.47 -1.54
CA ASN A 255 0.72 7.85 -2.94
C ASN A 255 2.07 7.94 -3.67
N SER A 256 3.21 7.69 -3.02
CA SER A 256 4.50 7.65 -3.70
C SER A 256 4.83 6.26 -4.24
N TYR A 257 5.52 6.25 -5.38
CA TYR A 257 6.10 5.05 -5.97
C TYR A 257 7.32 5.45 -6.80
N ARG A 258 8.39 4.68 -6.69
CA ARG A 258 9.58 4.78 -7.51
C ARG A 258 10.00 3.39 -7.99
N ARG A 259 10.24 3.26 -9.27
CA ARG A 259 10.88 2.09 -9.88
C ARG A 259 12.00 2.57 -10.79
N ASP A 260 13.21 2.19 -10.47
CA ASP A 260 14.36 2.38 -11.35
C ASP A 260 14.41 1.25 -12.38
N VAL A 261 14.41 1.61 -13.64
CA VAL A 261 14.38 0.73 -14.81
C VAL A 261 15.78 0.70 -15.44
N ASN A 262 16.22 -0.43 -15.97
CA ASN A 262 17.50 -0.60 -16.65
C ASN A 262 18.68 0.04 -15.90
N GLY A 263 18.85 -0.30 -14.61
CA GLY A 263 19.95 0.25 -13.83
C GLY A 263 19.91 1.77 -13.60
N VAL A 264 18.72 2.40 -13.59
CA VAL A 264 18.47 3.85 -13.42
C VAL A 264 18.66 4.64 -14.73
N GLU A 265 18.56 4.03 -15.89
CA GLU A 265 18.43 4.77 -17.16
C GLU A 265 17.08 5.48 -17.26
N GLU A 266 16.05 4.87 -16.66
CA GLU A 266 14.72 5.46 -16.54
C GLU A 266 14.19 5.29 -15.10
N ILE A 267 13.25 6.17 -14.72
CA ILE A 267 12.56 6.10 -13.44
C ILE A 267 11.06 6.24 -13.67
N ILE A 268 10.29 5.24 -13.23
CA ILE A 268 8.84 5.36 -13.12
C ILE A 268 8.55 6.00 -11.77
N TRP A 269 7.85 7.13 -11.81
CA TRP A 269 7.51 7.93 -10.64
C TRP A 269 6.00 8.15 -10.54
N ARG A 270 5.43 8.06 -9.34
CA ARG A 270 4.02 8.36 -9.09
C ARG A 270 3.89 9.73 -8.42
N SER A 271 3.03 10.58 -8.98
CA SER A 271 2.87 11.98 -8.58
C SER A 271 1.42 12.45 -8.71
N GLU A 272 1.04 13.40 -7.86
CA GLU A 272 -0.26 14.08 -7.90
C GLU A 272 -0.17 15.49 -8.53
N ARG A 273 0.85 15.77 -9.33
CA ARG A 273 1.15 17.12 -9.85
C ARG A 273 0.09 17.71 -10.75
N ASP A 274 -0.69 16.89 -11.45
CA ASP A 274 -1.81 17.31 -12.30
C ASP A 274 -3.17 17.33 -11.58
N GLY A 275 -3.18 17.08 -10.26
CA GLY A 275 -4.39 17.01 -9.44
C GLY A 275 -4.86 15.59 -9.15
N TRP A 276 -4.30 14.58 -9.84
CA TRP A 276 -4.63 13.17 -9.68
C TRP A 276 -3.36 12.34 -9.53
N ASN A 277 -3.45 11.18 -8.89
CA ASN A 277 -2.27 10.34 -8.64
C ASN A 277 -1.97 9.46 -9.86
N HIS A 278 -0.94 9.84 -10.63
CA HIS A 278 -0.58 9.21 -11.89
C HIS A 278 0.89 8.79 -11.97
N LEU A 279 1.19 7.94 -12.96
CA LEU A 279 2.53 7.48 -13.28
C LEU A 279 3.17 8.37 -14.34
N TYR A 280 4.46 8.65 -14.15
CA TYR A 280 5.31 9.47 -15.02
C TYR A 280 6.60 8.73 -15.31
N LEU A 281 7.12 8.86 -16.53
CA LEU A 281 8.43 8.34 -16.91
C LEU A 281 9.45 9.47 -16.95
N TYR A 282 10.56 9.25 -16.26
CA TYR A 282 11.71 10.14 -16.24
C TYR A 282 12.91 9.51 -16.92
N ASP A 283 13.71 10.31 -17.56
CA ASP A 283 15.09 9.99 -17.91
C ASP A 283 15.92 9.97 -16.61
N GLY A 284 16.44 8.82 -16.25
CA GLY A 284 17.14 8.63 -14.99
C GLY A 284 18.59 9.18 -15.01
N VAL A 285 19.12 9.52 -16.20
CA VAL A 285 20.44 10.15 -16.34
C VAL A 285 20.36 11.65 -16.19
N THR A 286 19.43 12.29 -16.89
CA THR A 286 19.29 13.76 -16.91
C THR A 286 18.34 14.28 -15.83
N GLY A 287 17.44 13.47 -15.31
CA GLY A 287 16.35 13.88 -14.42
C GLY A 287 15.18 14.53 -15.15
N ARG A 288 15.19 14.55 -16.48
CA ARG A 288 14.12 15.16 -17.28
C ARG A 288 12.91 14.23 -17.33
N MET A 289 11.72 14.76 -17.06
CA MET A 289 10.47 14.05 -17.30
C MET A 289 10.30 13.81 -18.80
N LYS A 290 10.18 12.55 -19.22
CA LYS A 290 9.91 12.17 -20.62
C LYS A 290 8.44 12.43 -20.96
N HIS A 291 7.52 11.85 -20.20
CA HIS A 291 6.07 12.00 -20.36
C HIS A 291 5.29 11.47 -19.17
N GLN A 292 4.00 11.73 -19.16
CA GLN A 292 3.02 11.15 -18.26
C GLN A 292 2.50 9.83 -18.86
N ILE A 293 2.59 8.72 -18.11
CA ILE A 293 2.16 7.38 -18.56
C ILE A 293 0.65 7.22 -18.41
N THR A 294 0.09 7.63 -17.28
CA THR A 294 -1.36 7.55 -17.02
C THR A 294 -1.93 8.94 -16.78
N LYS A 295 -3.17 9.18 -17.22
CA LYS A 295 -3.81 10.50 -17.11
C LYS A 295 -5.33 10.40 -17.02
N GLY A 296 -5.97 11.44 -16.47
CA GLY A 296 -7.43 11.54 -16.35
C GLY A 296 -7.88 11.85 -14.91
N GLU A 297 -9.18 11.98 -14.70
CA GLU A 297 -9.78 12.30 -13.39
C GLU A 297 -9.98 11.04 -12.53
N TRP A 298 -8.90 10.31 -12.30
CA TRP A 298 -8.87 9.07 -11.53
C TRP A 298 -7.48 8.88 -10.91
N VAL A 299 -7.32 7.91 -10.01
CA VAL A 299 -6.07 7.73 -9.26
C VAL A 299 -5.49 6.33 -9.43
N VAL A 300 -4.18 6.26 -9.69
CA VAL A 300 -3.38 5.04 -9.54
C VAL A 300 -3.21 4.76 -8.05
N ARG A 301 -3.60 3.56 -7.61
CA ARG A 301 -3.55 3.16 -6.21
C ARG A 301 -2.31 2.37 -5.85
N ASP A 302 -1.84 1.55 -6.76
CA ASP A 302 -0.67 0.70 -6.55
C ASP A 302 -0.13 0.17 -7.88
N VAL A 303 1.17 0.00 -7.98
CA VAL A 303 1.80 -0.70 -9.09
C VAL A 303 2.00 -2.15 -8.69
N VAL A 304 1.42 -3.06 -9.46
CA VAL A 304 1.45 -4.50 -9.19
C VAL A 304 2.71 -5.12 -9.76
N GLU A 305 3.03 -4.76 -11.01
CA GLU A 305 4.17 -5.30 -11.74
C GLU A 305 4.70 -4.30 -12.76
N VAL A 306 6.01 -4.34 -12.99
CA VAL A 306 6.70 -3.65 -14.08
C VAL A 306 7.48 -4.68 -14.87
N ASP A 307 7.01 -4.98 -16.08
CA ASP A 307 7.72 -5.82 -17.05
C ASP A 307 8.64 -4.91 -17.89
N GLU A 308 9.94 -4.92 -17.53
CA GLU A 308 10.94 -4.07 -18.19
C GLU A 308 11.23 -4.52 -19.64
N GLU A 309 11.09 -5.82 -19.95
CA GLU A 309 11.33 -6.39 -21.28
C GLU A 309 10.21 -5.99 -22.25
N LYS A 310 8.94 -6.17 -21.82
CA LYS A 310 7.77 -5.77 -22.62
C LYS A 310 7.46 -4.27 -22.51
N ARG A 311 8.12 -3.57 -21.58
CA ARG A 311 7.87 -2.17 -21.26
C ARG A 311 6.40 -1.92 -20.88
N GLN A 312 5.87 -2.74 -19.97
CA GLN A 312 4.48 -2.71 -19.52
C GLN A 312 4.37 -2.57 -18.01
N ILE A 313 3.31 -1.92 -17.56
CA ILE A 313 2.99 -1.74 -16.15
C ILE A 313 1.59 -2.30 -15.88
N THR A 314 1.50 -3.25 -14.95
CA THR A 314 0.23 -3.68 -14.37
C THR A 314 0.01 -2.94 -13.06
N PHE A 315 -1.15 -2.32 -12.89
CA PHE A 315 -1.43 -1.46 -11.75
C PHE A 315 -2.90 -1.53 -11.32
N LYS A 316 -3.16 -1.07 -10.09
CA LYS A 316 -4.51 -0.86 -9.55
C LYS A 316 -4.86 0.61 -9.62
N ALA A 317 -6.10 0.89 -9.99
CA ALA A 317 -6.65 2.24 -9.98
C ALA A 317 -8.10 2.26 -9.50
N CYS A 318 -8.59 3.42 -9.12
CA CYS A 318 -9.99 3.66 -8.79
C CYS A 318 -10.46 5.02 -9.35
N GLY A 319 -11.78 5.15 -9.54
CA GLY A 319 -12.40 6.37 -10.07
C GLY A 319 -12.45 6.46 -11.60
N ARG A 320 -11.91 5.48 -12.33
CA ARG A 320 -11.90 5.49 -13.80
C ARG A 320 -13.23 5.04 -14.43
N GLU A 321 -14.02 4.25 -13.71
CA GLU A 321 -15.29 3.73 -14.19
C GLU A 321 -16.43 4.68 -13.72
N PRO A 322 -17.04 5.50 -14.60
CA PRO A 322 -17.86 6.64 -14.20
C PRO A 322 -19.17 6.25 -13.50
N GLU A 323 -19.74 5.09 -13.82
CA GLU A 323 -21.01 4.63 -13.26
C GLU A 323 -20.85 3.82 -11.96
N GLN A 324 -19.61 3.74 -11.43
CA GLN A 324 -19.32 2.96 -10.25
C GLN A 324 -18.94 3.84 -9.05
N ASP A 325 -18.89 3.24 -7.87
CA ASP A 325 -18.28 3.89 -6.70
C ASP A 325 -16.82 4.24 -7.01
N PRO A 326 -16.40 5.52 -6.93
CA PRO A 326 -15.07 5.96 -7.34
C PRO A 326 -13.94 5.40 -6.47
N TYR A 327 -14.25 4.63 -5.45
CA TYR A 327 -13.27 3.94 -4.61
C TYR A 327 -13.07 2.48 -5.00
N PHE A 328 -13.87 1.93 -5.93
CA PHE A 328 -13.70 0.55 -6.38
C PHE A 328 -12.39 0.38 -7.12
N LEU A 329 -11.62 -0.62 -6.71
CA LEU A 329 -10.34 -0.95 -7.30
C LEU A 329 -10.53 -1.84 -8.52
N HIS A 330 -9.93 -1.43 -9.62
CA HIS A 330 -9.78 -2.24 -10.83
C HIS A 330 -8.32 -2.42 -11.18
N TYR A 331 -8.00 -3.47 -11.91
CA TYR A 331 -6.67 -3.74 -12.44
C TYR A 331 -6.60 -3.31 -13.89
N TYR A 332 -5.48 -2.70 -14.24
CA TYR A 332 -5.19 -2.18 -15.57
C TYR A 332 -3.77 -2.54 -15.97
N ARG A 333 -3.52 -2.56 -17.27
CA ARG A 333 -2.19 -2.61 -17.85
C ARG A 333 -2.03 -1.48 -18.85
N VAL A 334 -0.83 -0.89 -18.91
CA VAL A 334 -0.46 0.19 -19.82
C VAL A 334 0.98 0.00 -20.27
N ASP A 335 1.31 0.42 -21.48
CA ASP A 335 2.70 0.46 -21.93
C ASP A 335 3.41 1.69 -21.35
N PHE A 336 4.75 1.67 -21.27
CA PHE A 336 5.53 2.77 -20.67
C PHE A 336 5.30 4.12 -21.37
N ASP A 337 4.96 4.11 -22.66
CA ASP A 337 4.64 5.33 -23.42
C ASP A 337 3.21 5.87 -23.19
N GLY A 338 2.42 5.17 -22.36
CA GLY A 338 1.04 5.53 -22.05
C GLY A 338 0.01 5.01 -23.04
N THR A 339 0.43 4.27 -24.05
CA THR A 339 -0.48 3.60 -25.01
C THR A 339 -1.00 2.27 -24.48
N ASN A 340 -1.94 1.65 -25.18
CA ASN A 340 -2.47 0.33 -24.90
C ASN A 340 -2.99 0.14 -23.45
N LEU A 341 -3.67 1.18 -22.93
CA LEU A 341 -4.32 1.10 -21.62
C LEU A 341 -5.51 0.14 -21.67
N VAL A 342 -5.36 -1.03 -21.04
CA VAL A 342 -6.36 -2.11 -21.00
C VAL A 342 -6.87 -2.29 -19.58
N ARG A 343 -8.21 -2.39 -19.40
CA ARG A 343 -8.82 -2.83 -18.15
C ARG A 343 -8.80 -4.35 -18.08
N LEU A 344 -8.21 -4.91 -17.03
CA LEU A 344 -8.06 -6.37 -16.84
C LEU A 344 -9.22 -6.98 -16.04
N THR A 345 -9.94 -6.19 -15.24
CA THR A 345 -11.06 -6.65 -14.40
C THR A 345 -12.37 -6.05 -14.86
N GLY A 346 -13.48 -6.75 -14.64
CA GLY A 346 -14.82 -6.31 -15.04
C GLY A 346 -15.86 -6.62 -13.97
N GLY A 347 -16.95 -5.86 -13.98
CA GLY A 347 -18.01 -5.92 -12.98
C GLY A 347 -18.06 -4.65 -12.13
N ASP A 348 -19.20 -4.41 -11.46
CA ASP A 348 -19.42 -3.28 -10.56
C ASP A 348 -19.07 -3.68 -9.13
N GLY A 349 -17.84 -3.46 -8.74
CA GLY A 349 -17.33 -3.78 -7.40
C GLY A 349 -15.83 -3.55 -7.26
N THR A 350 -15.31 -3.76 -6.06
CA THR A 350 -13.88 -3.67 -5.79
C THR A 350 -13.21 -5.01 -6.00
N HIS A 351 -12.07 -5.02 -6.68
CA HIS A 351 -11.37 -6.22 -7.14
C HIS A 351 -10.09 -6.50 -6.35
N SER A 352 -9.75 -7.78 -6.27
CA SER A 352 -8.44 -8.29 -5.86
C SER A 352 -8.01 -9.41 -6.82
N ALA A 353 -6.73 -9.45 -7.19
CA ALA A 353 -6.20 -10.44 -8.13
C ALA A 353 -5.15 -11.34 -7.48
N GLN A 354 -5.16 -12.62 -7.85
CA GLN A 354 -4.12 -13.59 -7.52
C GLN A 354 -3.59 -14.15 -8.85
N PHE A 355 -2.40 -13.69 -9.25
CA PHE A 355 -1.78 -14.07 -10.51
C PHE A 355 -1.22 -15.49 -10.45
N SER A 356 -1.29 -16.20 -11.58
CA SER A 356 -0.59 -17.48 -11.76
C SER A 356 0.92 -17.23 -11.78
N PRO A 357 1.71 -18.21 -11.39
CA PRO A 357 3.16 -18.05 -11.36
C PRO A 357 3.85 -17.83 -12.71
N ASP A 358 3.18 -18.20 -13.80
CA ASP A 358 3.61 -17.94 -15.18
C ASP A 358 3.03 -16.63 -15.75
N ASP A 359 2.27 -15.87 -14.93
CA ASP A 359 1.64 -14.60 -15.26
C ASP A 359 0.73 -14.64 -16.51
N THR A 360 0.18 -15.83 -16.86
CA THR A 360 -0.72 -15.97 -18.02
C THR A 360 -2.19 -15.78 -17.65
N VAL A 361 -2.57 -16.15 -16.43
CA VAL A 361 -3.93 -15.99 -15.89
C VAL A 361 -3.93 -15.43 -14.49
N PHE A 362 -5.07 -14.95 -14.03
CA PHE A 362 -5.28 -14.56 -12.63
C PHE A 362 -6.71 -14.86 -12.17
N ILE A 363 -6.82 -15.13 -10.88
CA ILE A 363 -8.11 -15.23 -10.19
C ILE A 363 -8.51 -13.82 -9.79
N ASP A 364 -9.58 -13.32 -10.39
CA ASP A 364 -10.20 -12.05 -10.06
C ASP A 364 -11.34 -12.29 -9.05
N THR A 365 -11.18 -11.78 -7.84
CA THR A 365 -12.21 -11.78 -6.82
C THR A 365 -12.75 -10.38 -6.66
N TRP A 366 -14.04 -10.19 -6.82
CA TRP A 366 -14.67 -8.90 -6.65
C TRP A 366 -15.97 -8.96 -5.85
N SER A 367 -16.26 -7.89 -5.15
CA SER A 367 -17.42 -7.78 -4.27
C SER A 367 -17.78 -6.33 -4.01
N ARG A 368 -18.92 -6.11 -3.37
CA ARG A 368 -19.33 -4.85 -2.75
C ARG A 368 -19.82 -5.13 -1.33
N VAL A 369 -20.02 -4.10 -0.55
CA VAL A 369 -20.61 -4.28 0.80
C VAL A 369 -22.00 -4.91 0.77
N ASP A 370 -22.72 -4.76 -0.35
CA ASP A 370 -24.08 -5.27 -0.64
C ASP A 370 -24.11 -6.44 -1.64
N LEU A 371 -22.93 -6.94 -2.04
CA LEU A 371 -22.79 -8.05 -3.00
C LEU A 371 -21.70 -9.03 -2.52
N PRO A 372 -22.08 -10.31 -2.25
CA PRO A 372 -21.11 -11.34 -1.90
C PRO A 372 -20.02 -11.54 -2.95
N PRO A 373 -18.83 -12.06 -2.56
CA PRO A 373 -17.72 -12.29 -3.46
C PRO A 373 -18.07 -13.15 -4.67
N ARG A 374 -17.58 -12.74 -5.83
CA ARG A 374 -17.55 -13.50 -7.06
C ARG A 374 -16.11 -13.74 -7.46
N HIS A 375 -15.82 -14.94 -7.91
CA HIS A 375 -14.49 -15.37 -8.31
C HIS A 375 -14.53 -15.85 -9.74
N VAL A 376 -13.69 -15.25 -10.58
CA VAL A 376 -13.58 -15.61 -11.99
C VAL A 376 -12.10 -15.80 -12.36
N LEU A 377 -11.84 -16.67 -13.32
CA LEU A 377 -10.52 -16.78 -13.93
C LEU A 377 -10.43 -15.87 -15.15
N ARG A 378 -9.39 -15.05 -15.22
CA ARG A 378 -9.13 -14.15 -16.34
C ARG A 378 -7.76 -14.37 -16.96
N ARG A 379 -7.65 -14.07 -18.22
CA ARG A 379 -6.38 -14.03 -18.94
C ARG A 379 -5.67 -12.69 -18.69
N VAL A 380 -4.38 -12.72 -18.41
CA VAL A 380 -3.59 -11.50 -18.11
C VAL A 380 -3.43 -10.62 -19.34
N SER A 381 -3.32 -11.20 -20.55
CA SER A 381 -3.03 -10.44 -21.77
C SER A 381 -4.12 -9.41 -22.14
N ASP A 382 -5.39 -9.66 -21.84
CA ASP A 382 -6.53 -8.83 -22.26
C ASP A 382 -7.66 -8.70 -21.21
N GLY A 383 -7.53 -9.33 -20.05
CA GLY A 383 -8.56 -9.37 -19.01
C GLY A 383 -9.79 -10.21 -19.36
N LYS A 384 -9.77 -10.97 -20.47
CA LYS A 384 -10.90 -11.82 -20.88
C LYS A 384 -11.20 -12.85 -19.80
N GLN A 385 -12.46 -12.90 -19.38
CA GLN A 385 -12.95 -13.95 -18.49
C GLN A 385 -12.92 -15.31 -19.22
N LEU A 386 -12.23 -16.27 -18.63
CA LEU A 386 -12.13 -17.64 -19.14
C LEU A 386 -13.23 -18.52 -18.57
N CYS A 387 -13.49 -18.42 -17.25
CA CYS A 387 -14.61 -19.11 -16.61
C CYS A 387 -15.00 -18.44 -15.29
N GLU A 388 -16.19 -18.78 -14.81
CA GLU A 388 -16.59 -18.55 -13.42
C GLU A 388 -16.00 -19.65 -12.54
N LEU A 389 -15.44 -19.26 -11.39
CA LEU A 389 -14.92 -20.20 -10.41
C LEU A 389 -15.94 -20.45 -9.32
N GLU A 390 -16.31 -19.39 -8.57
CA GLU A 390 -17.26 -19.49 -7.47
C GLU A 390 -18.07 -18.19 -7.32
N THR A 391 -19.26 -18.32 -6.78
CA THR A 391 -20.02 -17.23 -6.18
C THR A 391 -20.28 -17.56 -4.73
N ALA A 392 -19.93 -16.65 -3.81
CA ALA A 392 -20.13 -16.87 -2.39
C ALA A 392 -21.63 -17.01 -2.06
N ASP A 393 -21.94 -17.98 -1.21
CA ASP A 393 -23.29 -18.24 -0.72
C ASP A 393 -23.45 -17.71 0.71
N ALA A 394 -24.22 -16.65 0.86
CA ALA A 394 -24.54 -15.98 2.12
C ALA A 394 -25.99 -16.24 2.58
N LYS A 395 -26.71 -17.21 1.99
CA LYS A 395 -28.12 -17.47 2.31
C LYS A 395 -28.35 -17.74 3.79
N ASP A 396 -27.47 -18.52 4.42
CA ASP A 396 -27.58 -18.86 5.83
C ASP A 396 -27.33 -17.65 6.75
N LEU A 397 -26.53 -16.67 6.31
CA LEU A 397 -26.38 -15.41 7.02
C LEU A 397 -27.70 -14.64 7.04
N TYR A 398 -28.31 -14.45 5.87
CA TYR A 398 -29.59 -13.75 5.76
C TYR A 398 -30.71 -14.46 6.51
N ALA A 399 -30.79 -15.79 6.44
CA ALA A 399 -31.77 -16.60 7.17
C ALA A 399 -31.64 -16.44 8.69
N ASN A 400 -30.46 -16.09 9.20
CA ASN A 400 -30.21 -15.81 10.62
C ASN A 400 -30.32 -14.33 10.99
N GLY A 401 -30.96 -13.50 10.14
CA GLY A 401 -31.22 -12.09 10.42
C GLY A 401 -30.07 -11.14 10.13
N TRP A 402 -28.91 -11.64 9.65
CA TRP A 402 -27.83 -10.74 9.24
C TRP A 402 -28.25 -9.87 8.05
N ARG A 403 -27.77 -8.61 8.04
CA ARG A 403 -28.03 -7.65 6.98
C ARG A 403 -26.73 -7.08 6.46
N HIS A 404 -26.59 -6.98 5.14
CA HIS A 404 -25.47 -6.26 4.54
C HIS A 404 -25.59 -4.75 4.79
N ALA A 405 -24.45 -4.05 4.71
CA ALA A 405 -24.46 -2.60 4.73
C ALA A 405 -25.09 -2.04 3.45
N GLU A 406 -25.85 -0.97 3.58
CA GLU A 406 -26.42 -0.23 2.45
C GLU A 406 -25.51 0.93 2.06
N ARG A 407 -25.20 1.05 0.77
CA ARG A 407 -24.45 2.20 0.23
C ARG A 407 -25.37 3.41 0.10
N PHE A 408 -24.88 4.57 0.50
CA PHE A 408 -25.59 5.82 0.32
C PHE A 408 -24.64 6.93 -0.09
N VAL A 409 -25.10 7.81 -0.98
CA VAL A 409 -24.33 8.93 -1.53
C VAL A 409 -25.14 10.21 -1.34
N ALA A 410 -24.46 11.28 -0.92
CA ALA A 410 -25.04 12.62 -0.85
C ALA A 410 -23.99 13.66 -1.26
N LYS A 411 -24.43 14.85 -1.67
CA LYS A 411 -23.53 15.95 -1.98
C LYS A 411 -22.84 16.50 -0.72
N ASP A 412 -21.60 16.95 -0.89
CA ASP A 412 -20.82 17.64 0.14
C ASP A 412 -21.44 18.99 0.53
N ARG A 413 -20.82 19.69 1.47
CA ARG A 413 -21.25 21.00 1.95
C ARG A 413 -21.41 22.05 0.85
N ASP A 414 -20.63 21.93 -0.22
CA ASP A 414 -20.58 22.90 -1.33
C ASP A 414 -21.37 22.43 -2.56
N GLY A 415 -21.92 21.22 -2.54
CA GLY A 415 -22.65 20.62 -3.67
C GLY A 415 -21.73 20.11 -4.80
N LYS A 416 -20.41 20.13 -4.61
CA LYS A 416 -19.42 19.79 -5.63
C LYS A 416 -19.11 18.29 -5.68
N PHE A 417 -18.79 17.70 -4.55
CA PHE A 417 -18.36 16.31 -4.47
C PHE A 417 -19.47 15.39 -3.96
N ASP A 418 -19.48 14.18 -4.48
CA ASP A 418 -20.29 13.09 -3.94
C ASP A 418 -19.57 12.47 -2.73
N ILE A 419 -20.23 12.48 -1.59
CA ILE A 419 -19.78 11.88 -0.34
C ILE A 419 -20.36 10.48 -0.24
N HIS A 420 -19.47 9.50 -0.17
CA HIS A 420 -19.83 8.09 -0.10
C HIS A 420 -19.79 7.59 1.34
N GLY A 421 -20.81 6.84 1.71
CA GLY A 421 -20.91 6.23 3.04
C GLY A 421 -21.70 4.93 3.00
N ILE A 422 -21.73 4.26 4.15
CA ILE A 422 -22.54 3.06 4.38
C ILE A 422 -23.44 3.23 5.61
N ILE A 423 -24.58 2.56 5.57
CA ILE A 423 -25.55 2.46 6.66
C ILE A 423 -25.66 0.98 7.04
N CYS A 424 -25.44 0.67 8.30
CA CYS A 424 -25.66 -0.66 8.85
C CYS A 424 -26.80 -0.63 9.87
N ARG A 425 -27.67 -1.61 9.79
CA ARG A 425 -28.87 -1.72 10.64
C ARG A 425 -28.77 -2.93 11.56
N PRO A 426 -29.41 -2.89 12.76
CA PRO A 426 -29.48 -4.05 13.64
C PRO A 426 -30.16 -5.26 12.97
N SER A 427 -29.84 -6.46 13.44
CA SER A 427 -30.42 -7.71 12.92
C SER A 427 -31.96 -7.75 13.07
N ASN A 428 -32.46 -7.17 14.17
CA ASN A 428 -33.87 -7.06 14.50
C ASN A 428 -34.52 -5.73 14.07
N PHE A 429 -33.99 -5.09 13.02
CA PHE A 429 -34.48 -3.81 12.52
C PHE A 429 -35.98 -3.83 12.19
N ASP A 430 -36.71 -2.92 12.83
CA ASP A 430 -38.14 -2.67 12.60
C ASP A 430 -38.33 -1.34 11.84
N PRO A 431 -38.85 -1.34 10.63
CA PRO A 431 -39.03 -0.11 9.83
C PRO A 431 -40.03 0.89 10.44
N LYS A 432 -40.78 0.50 11.47
CA LYS A 432 -41.72 1.40 12.18
C LYS A 432 -41.10 2.15 13.35
N LYS A 433 -39.86 1.76 13.75
CA LYS A 433 -39.15 2.38 14.88
C LYS A 433 -38.10 3.40 14.42
N LYS A 434 -37.77 4.31 15.31
CA LYS A 434 -36.66 5.25 15.15
C LYS A 434 -35.46 4.75 15.97
N TYR A 435 -34.28 4.84 15.38
CA TYR A 435 -33.01 4.35 15.96
C TYR A 435 -32.03 5.51 16.08
N PRO A 436 -31.39 5.69 17.24
CA PRO A 436 -30.28 6.62 17.34
C PRO A 436 -29.14 6.18 16.41
N VAL A 437 -28.36 7.14 15.94
CA VAL A 437 -27.30 6.93 14.97
C VAL A 437 -25.94 7.01 15.64
N VAL A 438 -25.03 6.10 15.34
CA VAL A 438 -23.63 6.20 15.74
C VAL A 438 -22.74 6.24 14.50
N GLU A 439 -22.02 7.34 14.33
CA GLU A 439 -21.00 7.43 13.30
C GLU A 439 -19.71 6.76 13.78
N VAL A 440 -19.25 5.73 13.08
CA VAL A 440 -17.92 5.16 13.26
C VAL A 440 -16.95 5.94 12.39
N ILE A 441 -16.30 6.93 13.00
CA ILE A 441 -15.45 7.87 12.26
C ILE A 441 -13.99 7.42 12.20
N TYR A 442 -13.40 7.60 11.04
CA TYR A 442 -11.99 7.82 10.83
C TYR A 442 -11.83 8.90 9.76
N ALA A 443 -10.93 9.85 9.94
CA ALA A 443 -10.80 11.02 9.06
C ALA A 443 -9.32 11.36 8.83
N GLY A 444 -9.07 12.25 7.87
CA GLY A 444 -7.73 12.72 7.54
C GLY A 444 -7.16 12.13 6.24
N PRO A 445 -6.05 12.72 5.74
CA PRO A 445 -5.60 12.53 4.37
C PRO A 445 -4.90 11.19 4.09
N HIS A 446 -4.65 10.37 5.11
CA HIS A 446 -3.87 9.14 4.98
C HIS A 446 -4.64 7.93 4.43
N GLY A 447 -5.96 8.03 4.26
CA GLY A 447 -6.76 6.94 3.70
C GLY A 447 -8.19 7.34 3.37
N ALA A 448 -8.91 6.40 2.77
CA ALA A 448 -10.37 6.33 2.72
C ALA A 448 -10.81 5.11 3.55
N PHE A 449 -11.86 5.23 4.31
CA PHE A 449 -12.14 4.34 5.43
C PHE A 449 -13.45 3.58 5.32
N VAL A 450 -14.36 4.04 4.48
CA VAL A 450 -15.63 3.33 4.21
C VAL A 450 -15.34 1.99 3.54
N PRO A 451 -15.77 0.86 4.12
CA PRO A 451 -15.62 -0.45 3.49
C PRO A 451 -16.22 -0.48 2.08
N LYS A 452 -15.53 -1.12 1.15
CA LYS A 452 -15.95 -1.24 -0.26
C LYS A 452 -16.21 -2.68 -0.67
N ALA A 453 -15.59 -3.64 0.01
CA ALA A 453 -15.77 -5.07 -0.23
C ALA A 453 -16.79 -5.67 0.74
N TRP A 454 -17.32 -6.83 0.37
CA TRP A 454 -18.14 -7.66 1.23
C TRP A 454 -17.44 -7.99 2.55
N ARG A 455 -18.18 -7.91 3.63
CA ARG A 455 -17.76 -8.34 4.97
C ARG A 455 -18.96 -8.85 5.73
N SER A 456 -18.92 -10.08 6.19
CA SER A 456 -19.91 -10.60 7.14
C SER A 456 -19.77 -9.98 8.53
N ARG A 457 -18.60 -9.41 8.83
CA ARG A 457 -18.32 -8.68 10.08
C ARG A 457 -17.68 -7.33 9.78
N TYR A 458 -18.23 -6.29 10.34
CA TYR A 458 -17.71 -4.93 10.23
C TYR A 458 -16.75 -4.52 11.35
N GLY A 459 -16.42 -5.45 12.26
CA GLY A 459 -15.58 -5.29 13.43
C GLY A 459 -16.40 -5.28 14.73
N HIS A 460 -15.80 -5.80 15.81
CA HIS A 460 -16.49 -6.04 17.08
C HIS A 460 -17.37 -4.88 17.54
N TRP A 461 -16.83 -3.67 17.57
CA TRP A 461 -17.55 -2.50 18.07
C TRP A 461 -18.77 -2.11 17.25
N ARG A 462 -18.68 -2.21 15.93
CA ARG A 462 -19.80 -1.85 15.03
C ARG A 462 -20.92 -2.87 15.11
N ASP A 463 -20.56 -4.15 15.07
CA ASP A 463 -21.52 -5.24 15.15
C ASP A 463 -22.23 -5.23 16.51
N GLU A 464 -21.50 -4.96 17.60
CA GLU A 464 -22.07 -4.81 18.95
C GLU A 464 -23.02 -3.60 19.06
N LEU A 465 -22.64 -2.44 18.53
CA LEU A 465 -23.51 -1.26 18.52
C LEU A 465 -24.83 -1.50 17.76
N MET A 466 -24.77 -2.22 16.63
CA MET A 466 -25.99 -2.59 15.92
C MET A 466 -26.90 -3.48 16.75
N GLU A 467 -26.35 -4.50 17.41
CA GLU A 467 -27.13 -5.42 18.25
C GLU A 467 -27.68 -4.74 19.53
N LEU A 468 -27.08 -3.63 19.98
CA LEU A 468 -27.62 -2.77 21.02
C LEU A 468 -28.75 -1.84 20.55
N GLY A 469 -29.12 -1.87 19.25
CA GLY A 469 -30.24 -1.12 18.70
C GLY A 469 -29.86 0.23 18.11
N PHE A 470 -28.62 0.43 17.67
CA PHE A 470 -28.20 1.62 16.93
C PHE A 470 -28.16 1.36 15.42
N ILE A 471 -28.46 2.37 14.62
CA ILE A 471 -28.01 2.41 13.23
C ILE A 471 -26.57 2.95 13.25
N THR A 472 -25.65 2.22 12.63
CA THR A 472 -24.27 2.72 12.49
C THR A 472 -24.01 3.21 11.08
N VAL A 473 -23.25 4.32 10.95
CA VAL A 473 -22.83 4.88 9.67
C VAL A 473 -21.32 5.04 9.62
N GLN A 474 -20.75 4.96 8.44
CA GLN A 474 -19.36 5.34 8.18
C GLN A 474 -19.29 6.13 6.89
N ILE A 475 -18.59 7.26 6.90
CA ILE A 475 -18.66 8.26 5.83
C ILE A 475 -17.25 8.75 5.53
N ASP A 476 -16.87 8.87 4.24
CA ASP A 476 -15.63 9.48 3.79
C ASP A 476 -15.90 10.94 3.38
N GLY A 477 -15.78 11.87 4.32
CA GLY A 477 -15.89 13.32 4.06
C GLY A 477 -14.65 13.90 3.38
N LYS A 478 -14.73 15.18 2.95
CA LYS A 478 -13.56 15.90 2.40
C LYS A 478 -12.37 15.84 3.34
N GLY A 479 -11.18 15.78 2.75
CA GLY A 479 -9.92 15.60 3.47
C GLY A 479 -9.45 14.15 3.57
N THR A 480 -10.28 13.15 3.18
CA THR A 480 -9.84 11.76 3.02
C THR A 480 -9.19 11.54 1.64
N ASN A 481 -8.49 10.39 1.46
CA ASN A 481 -7.70 10.11 0.27
C ASN A 481 -8.52 9.46 -0.88
N ASN A 482 -7.87 9.23 -2.01
CA ASN A 482 -8.31 8.45 -3.17
C ASN A 482 -9.38 9.10 -4.07
N ARG A 483 -9.54 10.40 -3.96
CA ARG A 483 -10.50 11.19 -4.76
C ARG A 483 -9.86 12.38 -5.47
N GLY A 484 -8.53 12.36 -5.66
CA GLY A 484 -7.76 13.46 -6.21
C GLY A 484 -7.34 14.49 -5.16
N ARG A 485 -6.42 15.36 -5.59
CA ARG A 485 -5.70 16.29 -4.73
C ARG A 485 -6.61 17.32 -4.07
N GLU A 486 -7.57 17.89 -4.80
CA GLU A 486 -8.47 18.92 -4.26
C GLU A 486 -9.28 18.37 -3.07
N PHE A 487 -9.79 17.16 -3.20
CA PHE A 487 -10.57 16.51 -2.15
C PHE A 487 -9.71 16.19 -0.92
N GLN A 488 -8.51 15.62 -1.13
CA GLN A 488 -7.62 15.20 -0.05
C GLN A 488 -6.95 16.40 0.65
N HIS A 489 -6.44 17.36 -0.13
CA HIS A 489 -5.68 18.50 0.40
C HIS A 489 -6.57 19.53 1.13
N PHE A 490 -7.87 19.37 1.10
CA PHE A 490 -8.78 20.08 1.97
C PHE A 490 -8.41 19.93 3.47
N ALA A 491 -7.76 18.81 3.84
CA ALA A 491 -7.27 18.57 5.20
C ALA A 491 -6.01 19.39 5.56
N TYR A 492 -5.33 20.03 4.58
CA TYR A 492 -4.09 20.76 4.84
C TYR A 492 -4.31 21.95 5.76
N LYS A 493 -3.62 21.96 6.91
CA LYS A 493 -3.82 22.93 8.00
C LYS A 493 -5.27 23.07 8.50
N ASN A 494 -6.13 22.11 8.10
CA ASN A 494 -7.56 22.06 8.37
C ASN A 494 -8.02 20.69 8.89
N ILE A 495 -7.11 19.93 9.50
CA ILE A 495 -7.40 18.57 9.99
C ILE A 495 -8.54 18.55 11.03
N ARG A 496 -8.73 19.67 11.75
CA ARG A 496 -9.80 19.85 12.74
C ARG A 496 -11.21 19.76 12.14
N ASP A 497 -11.37 20.10 10.86
CA ASP A 497 -12.66 19.99 10.16
C ASP A 497 -13.13 18.53 10.07
N ALA A 498 -12.20 17.59 9.87
CA ALA A 498 -12.48 16.15 9.76
C ALA A 498 -13.63 15.78 8.82
N GLY A 499 -14.04 16.69 7.91
CA GLY A 499 -15.19 16.51 7.02
C GLY A 499 -16.54 16.55 7.75
N PHE A 500 -16.63 17.09 8.97
CA PHE A 500 -17.87 17.10 9.76
C PHE A 500 -19.06 17.77 9.04
N PRO A 501 -18.95 18.95 8.40
CA PRO A 501 -20.09 19.52 7.68
C PRO A 501 -20.59 18.63 6.54
N ASP A 502 -19.71 17.91 5.86
CA ASP A 502 -20.11 16.97 4.79
C ASP A 502 -20.84 15.76 5.39
N ARG A 503 -20.35 15.22 6.50
CA ARG A 503 -20.91 14.08 7.24
C ARG A 503 -22.30 14.42 7.78
N ILE A 504 -22.48 15.63 8.33
CA ILE A 504 -23.77 16.12 8.82
C ILE A 504 -24.77 16.21 7.66
N LYS A 505 -24.39 16.84 6.54
CA LYS A 505 -25.26 16.91 5.35
C LYS A 505 -25.60 15.52 4.80
N TRP A 506 -24.63 14.62 4.78
CA TRP A 506 -24.86 13.25 4.35
C TRP A 506 -25.91 12.55 5.24
N MET A 507 -25.77 12.65 6.59
CA MET A 507 -26.74 12.08 7.53
C MET A 507 -28.13 12.72 7.38
N GLN A 508 -28.21 14.03 7.16
CA GLN A 508 -29.47 14.74 6.91
C GLN A 508 -30.15 14.23 5.62
N ALA A 509 -29.38 14.03 4.56
CA ALA A 509 -29.89 13.46 3.32
C ALA A 509 -30.33 12.00 3.48
N ALA A 510 -29.55 11.21 4.21
CA ALA A 510 -29.91 9.81 4.53
C ALA A 510 -31.19 9.73 5.36
N ALA A 511 -31.38 10.58 6.38
CA ALA A 511 -32.58 10.58 7.22
C ALA A 511 -33.86 11.00 6.46
N LYS A 512 -33.73 11.82 5.42
CA LYS A 512 -34.87 12.13 4.52
C LYS A 512 -35.37 10.89 3.77
N LYS A 513 -34.42 10.03 3.34
CA LYS A 513 -34.73 8.77 2.65
C LYS A 513 -35.16 7.66 3.62
N TYR A 514 -34.53 7.65 4.79
CA TYR A 514 -34.70 6.63 5.82
C TYR A 514 -35.14 7.26 7.14
N PRO A 515 -36.47 7.52 7.33
CA PRO A 515 -37.00 8.22 8.50
C PRO A 515 -36.79 7.47 9.82
N GLN A 516 -36.31 6.23 9.76
CA GLN A 516 -35.91 5.43 10.94
C GLN A 516 -34.62 5.94 11.57
N MET A 517 -33.79 6.69 10.82
CA MET A 517 -32.58 7.32 11.35
C MET A 517 -32.94 8.55 12.18
N ASP A 518 -32.81 8.45 13.49
CA ASP A 518 -33.05 9.57 14.39
C ASP A 518 -31.79 10.43 14.54
N ILE A 519 -31.63 11.39 13.65
CA ILE A 519 -30.48 12.30 13.64
C ILE A 519 -30.54 13.41 14.70
N ALA A 520 -31.59 13.46 15.53
CA ALA A 520 -31.57 14.26 16.75
C ALA A 520 -30.76 13.57 17.88
N ARG A 521 -30.49 12.26 17.74
CA ARG A 521 -29.69 11.45 18.65
C ARG A 521 -28.52 10.82 17.91
N VAL A 522 -27.47 11.60 17.68
CA VAL A 522 -26.26 11.15 17.00
C VAL A 522 -25.11 11.04 18.00
N GLY A 523 -24.50 9.87 18.07
CA GLY A 523 -23.24 9.63 18.74
C GLY A 523 -22.10 9.47 17.72
N ILE A 524 -20.86 9.59 18.21
CA ILE A 524 -19.66 9.38 17.41
C ILE A 524 -18.71 8.43 18.14
N TYR A 525 -18.08 7.52 17.41
CA TYR A 525 -17.09 6.58 17.91
C TYR A 525 -15.89 6.52 16.97
N GLY A 526 -14.67 6.64 17.52
CA GLY A 526 -13.42 6.52 16.78
C GLY A 526 -12.21 6.59 17.70
N GLY A 527 -11.05 6.20 17.19
CA GLY A 527 -9.82 6.19 17.98
C GLY A 527 -8.57 6.32 17.11
#